data_256922c83dac207d2cd78cc964d93aa8
#
_entry.id   256922c83dac207d2cd78cc964d93aa8
#
_cell.length_a   1.000
_cell.length_b   1.000
_cell.length_c   1.000
_cell.angle_alpha   90.00
_cell.angle_beta   90.00
_cell.angle_gamma   90.00
#
_symmetry.space_group_name_H-M   'P 1'
#
loop_
_entity.id
_entity.type
_entity.pdbx_description
1 polymer ?
#
loop_
_entity_poly.entity_id
_entity_poly.type
_entity_poly.pdbx_seq_one_letter_code
_entity_poly.pdbx_strand_id
1 'polypeptide(L)'
;MNELYLVLLFVVGVINFLPVIGVLSLSKINQSYGLELNDANTQILLRHRAVLFGLVGGFTILSVFEPQYQVVAIVFALVSMLSFLIICKLVGNPNASLTKIAKVDVVGLVLLCLAIAIRCFAN
;
A
#
# COMPACT_ATOMS: atom_id res chain seq x y z
N MET A 1 -12.01 -6.21 20.60
CA MET A 1 -10.62 -6.27 20.10
C MET A 1 -10.54 -6.84 18.71
N ASN A 2 -11.22 -7.98 18.45
CA ASN A 2 -11.21 -8.61 17.13
C ASN A 2 -11.78 -7.70 16.05
N GLU A 3 -12.87 -6.99 16.35
CA GLU A 3 -13.49 -6.06 15.40
C GLU A 3 -12.56 -4.91 15.04
N LEU A 4 -11.84 -4.36 16.03
CA LEU A 4 -10.88 -3.30 15.78
C LEU A 4 -9.73 -3.81 14.89
N TYR A 5 -9.24 -5.01 15.14
CA TYR A 5 -8.22 -5.64 14.31
C TYR A 5 -8.68 -5.74 12.85
N LEU A 6 -9.91 -6.22 12.63
CA LEU A 6 -10.45 -6.35 11.28
C LEU A 6 -10.62 -5.01 10.58
N VAL A 7 -11.06 -3.98 11.30
CA VAL A 7 -11.20 -2.63 10.75
C VAL A 7 -9.83 -2.09 10.34
N LEU A 8 -8.83 -2.24 11.19
CA LEU A 8 -7.47 -1.78 10.88
C LEU A 8 -6.91 -2.50 9.65
N LEU A 9 -7.11 -3.80 9.57
CA LEU A 9 -6.64 -4.58 8.43
C LEU A 9 -7.35 -4.16 7.15
N PHE A 10 -8.65 -3.90 7.21
CA PHE A 10 -9.42 -3.39 6.07
C PHE A 10 -8.88 -2.04 5.59
N VAL A 11 -8.61 -1.12 6.51
CA VAL A 11 -8.08 0.20 6.17
C VAL A 11 -6.71 0.08 5.49
N VAL A 12 -5.84 -0.80 6.02
CA VAL A 12 -4.53 -1.05 5.40
C VAL A 12 -4.73 -1.58 3.96
N GLY A 13 -5.67 -2.48 3.76
CA GLY A 13 -5.98 -3.01 2.44
C GLY A 13 -6.44 -1.92 1.47
N VAL A 14 -7.30 -1.01 1.92
CA VAL A 14 -7.76 0.11 1.12
C VAL A 14 -6.59 1.03 0.74
N ILE A 15 -5.71 1.33 1.69
CA ILE A 15 -4.53 2.17 1.44
C ILE A 15 -3.69 1.56 0.31
N ASN A 16 -3.45 0.26 0.36
CA ASN A 16 -2.66 -0.42 -0.67
C ASN A 16 -3.41 -0.55 -1.99
N PHE A 17 -4.74 -0.57 -1.97
CA PHE A 17 -5.56 -0.69 -3.18
C PHE A 17 -5.69 0.63 -3.94
N LEU A 18 -5.59 1.78 -3.27
CA LEU A 18 -5.79 3.09 -3.88
C LEU A 18 -4.97 3.32 -5.16
N PRO A 19 -3.69 2.90 -5.26
CA PRO A 19 -2.91 3.11 -6.48
C PRO A 19 -3.49 2.46 -7.74
N VAL A 20 -4.42 1.51 -7.61
CA VAL A 20 -5.08 0.88 -8.77
C VAL A 20 -5.75 1.92 -9.66
N ILE A 21 -6.21 3.02 -9.08
CA ILE A 21 -6.84 4.12 -9.83
C ILE A 21 -5.88 4.65 -10.91
N GLY A 22 -4.57 4.62 -10.64
CA GLY A 22 -3.56 5.04 -11.61
C GLY A 22 -3.48 4.18 -12.85
N VAL A 23 -3.99 2.94 -12.81
CA VAL A 23 -4.05 2.08 -14.00
C VAL A 23 -4.99 2.65 -15.06
N LEU A 24 -6.01 3.38 -14.61
CA LEU A 24 -7.11 3.84 -15.48
C LEU A 24 -6.75 5.09 -16.27
N SER A 25 -5.79 5.90 -15.83
CA SER A 25 -5.54 7.20 -16.43
C SER A 25 -4.10 7.65 -16.23
N LEU A 26 -3.45 8.08 -17.32
CA LEU A 26 -2.13 8.69 -17.26
C LEU A 26 -2.14 9.98 -16.42
N SER A 27 -3.22 10.76 -16.52
CA SER A 27 -3.39 11.98 -15.73
C SER A 27 -3.35 11.68 -14.23
N LYS A 28 -4.01 10.59 -13.80
CA LYS A 28 -4.00 10.16 -12.41
C LYS A 28 -2.60 9.74 -11.95
N ILE A 29 -1.85 9.04 -12.80
CA ILE A 29 -0.47 8.65 -12.50
C ILE A 29 0.40 9.89 -12.33
N ASN A 30 0.32 10.82 -13.27
CA ASN A 30 1.11 12.06 -13.19
C ASN A 30 0.79 12.84 -11.92
N GLN A 31 -0.48 12.96 -11.60
CA GLN A 31 -0.92 13.67 -10.41
C GLN A 31 -0.44 12.99 -9.13
N SER A 32 -0.52 11.66 -9.08
CA SER A 32 -0.15 10.88 -7.89
C SER A 32 1.34 10.92 -7.60
N TYR A 33 2.18 10.93 -8.65
CA TYR A 33 3.64 10.88 -8.49
C TYR A 33 4.32 12.22 -8.72
N GLY A 34 3.56 13.24 -9.16
CA GLY A 34 4.13 14.56 -9.45
C GLY A 34 5.09 14.55 -10.62
N LEU A 35 4.86 13.68 -11.62
CA LEU A 35 5.71 13.49 -12.76
C LEU A 35 4.95 13.79 -14.05
N GLU A 36 5.66 14.35 -15.05
CA GLU A 36 5.15 14.41 -16.42
C GLU A 36 5.69 13.22 -17.17
N LEU A 37 4.82 12.23 -17.44
CA LEU A 37 5.23 10.98 -18.02
C LEU A 37 4.96 10.98 -19.52
N ASN A 38 5.99 11.32 -20.32
CA ASN A 38 5.95 11.19 -21.76
C ASN A 38 6.61 9.90 -22.25
N ASP A 39 7.28 9.20 -21.33
CA ASP A 39 8.00 7.97 -21.64
C ASP A 39 7.10 6.76 -21.46
N ALA A 40 6.87 6.02 -22.55
CA ALA A 40 6.02 4.82 -22.53
C ALA A 40 6.55 3.76 -21.53
N ASN A 41 7.86 3.60 -21.44
CA ASN A 41 8.44 2.61 -20.52
C ASN A 41 8.12 2.92 -19.07
N THR A 42 8.24 4.18 -18.68
CA THR A 42 7.90 4.61 -17.32
C THR A 42 6.41 4.43 -17.04
N GLN A 43 5.55 4.75 -18.03
CA GLN A 43 4.11 4.53 -17.88
C GLN A 43 3.77 3.07 -17.63
N ILE A 44 4.40 2.18 -18.39
CA ILE A 44 4.18 0.74 -18.25
C ILE A 44 4.56 0.28 -16.84
N LEU A 45 5.74 0.70 -16.38
CA LEU A 45 6.22 0.31 -15.05
C LEU A 45 5.31 0.82 -13.93
N LEU A 46 4.86 2.06 -14.01
CA LEU A 46 4.00 2.64 -12.98
C LEU A 46 2.61 2.03 -12.98
N ARG A 47 2.06 1.74 -14.16
CA ARG A 47 0.76 1.08 -14.25
C ARG A 47 0.84 -0.35 -13.72
N HIS A 48 1.90 -1.07 -14.05
CA HIS A 48 2.11 -2.41 -13.52
C HIS A 48 2.27 -2.38 -12.00
N ARG A 49 3.01 -1.40 -11.48
CA ARG A 49 3.15 -1.21 -10.04
C ARG A 49 1.79 -0.99 -9.36
N ALA A 50 0.90 -0.21 -10.00
CA ALA A 50 -0.44 0.01 -9.47
C ALA A 50 -1.24 -1.29 -9.41
N VAL A 51 -1.12 -2.16 -10.43
CA VAL A 51 -1.76 -3.48 -10.43
C VAL A 51 -1.25 -4.31 -9.25
N LEU A 52 0.06 -4.32 -9.01
CA LEU A 52 0.64 -5.07 -7.89
C LEU A 52 0.13 -4.57 -6.54
N PHE A 53 0.03 -3.26 -6.35
CA PHE A 53 -0.57 -2.70 -5.15
C PHE A 53 -2.04 -3.07 -5.01
N GLY A 54 -2.75 -3.13 -6.13
CA GLY A 54 -4.13 -3.59 -6.15
C GLY A 54 -4.26 -5.04 -5.69
N LEU A 55 -3.35 -5.90 -6.12
CA LEU A 55 -3.33 -7.29 -5.68
C LEU A 55 -3.08 -7.39 -4.17
N VAL A 56 -2.09 -6.67 -3.66
CA VAL A 56 -1.80 -6.68 -2.22
C VAL A 56 -2.98 -6.13 -1.42
N GLY A 57 -3.50 -4.98 -1.83
CA GLY A 57 -4.63 -4.35 -1.15
C GLY A 57 -5.89 -5.20 -1.21
N GLY A 58 -6.21 -5.72 -2.40
CA GLY A 58 -7.37 -6.60 -2.59
C GLY A 58 -7.25 -7.88 -1.77
N PHE A 59 -6.07 -8.49 -1.74
CA PHE A 59 -5.83 -9.70 -0.94
C PHE A 59 -5.96 -9.40 0.56
N THR A 60 -5.47 -8.25 1.00
CA THR A 60 -5.60 -7.84 2.40
C THR A 60 -7.07 -7.64 2.77
N ILE A 61 -7.86 -7.02 1.89
CA ILE A 61 -9.30 -6.86 2.10
C ILE A 61 -9.97 -8.24 2.15
N LEU A 62 -9.63 -9.13 1.22
CA LEU A 62 -10.17 -10.49 1.22
C LEU A 62 -9.86 -11.21 2.55
N SER A 63 -8.67 -11.02 3.09
CA SER A 63 -8.26 -11.67 4.33
C SER A 63 -9.11 -11.26 5.54
N VAL A 64 -9.76 -10.10 5.49
CA VAL A 64 -10.68 -9.67 6.54
C VAL A 64 -11.84 -10.68 6.66
N PHE A 65 -12.30 -11.21 5.52
CA PHE A 65 -13.40 -12.16 5.45
C PHE A 65 -12.93 -13.61 5.49
N GLU A 66 -11.65 -13.87 5.22
CA GLU A 66 -11.08 -15.21 5.14
C GLU A 66 -9.86 -15.28 6.07
N PRO A 67 -10.07 -15.63 7.36
CA PRO A 67 -9.01 -15.54 8.37
C PRO A 67 -7.74 -16.32 8.07
N GLN A 68 -7.83 -17.40 7.28
CA GLN A 68 -6.68 -18.22 6.95
C GLN A 68 -5.63 -17.48 6.12
N TYR A 69 -6.01 -16.37 5.48
CA TYR A 69 -5.09 -15.58 4.64
C TYR A 69 -4.49 -14.38 5.36
N GLN A 70 -4.89 -14.10 6.59
CA GLN A 70 -4.50 -12.87 7.28
C GLN A 70 -2.99 -12.75 7.50
N VAL A 71 -2.32 -13.82 7.90
CA VAL A 71 -0.87 -13.77 8.14
C VAL A 71 -0.11 -13.47 6.85
N VAL A 72 -0.48 -14.13 5.75
CA VAL A 72 0.16 -13.90 4.45
C VAL A 72 -0.11 -12.47 3.97
N ALA A 73 -1.33 -12.00 4.13
CA ALA A 73 -1.70 -10.63 3.74
C ALA A 73 -0.90 -9.59 4.53
N ILE A 74 -0.76 -9.80 5.83
CA ILE A 74 0.02 -8.91 6.69
C ILE A 74 1.48 -8.84 6.23
N VAL A 75 2.08 -10.00 5.93
CA VAL A 75 3.46 -10.05 5.45
C VAL A 75 3.58 -9.29 4.12
N PHE A 76 2.68 -9.52 3.19
CA PHE A 76 2.71 -8.84 1.89
C PHE A 76 2.56 -7.31 2.05
N ALA A 77 1.63 -6.87 2.91
CA ALA A 77 1.43 -5.45 3.15
C ALA A 77 2.66 -4.81 3.81
N LEU A 78 3.27 -5.49 4.78
CA LEU A 78 4.51 -5.02 5.41
C LEU A 78 5.63 -4.85 4.38
N VAL A 79 5.87 -5.88 3.57
CA VAL A 79 6.92 -5.83 2.55
C VAL A 79 6.64 -4.71 1.56
N SER A 80 5.40 -4.57 1.11
CA SER A 80 5.01 -3.55 0.15
C SER A 80 5.31 -2.14 0.67
N MET A 81 4.86 -1.83 1.88
CA MET A 81 5.02 -0.48 2.44
C MET A 81 6.45 -0.20 2.88
N LEU A 82 7.11 -1.17 3.52
CA LEU A 82 8.49 -0.99 3.96
C LEU A 82 9.44 -0.84 2.77
N SER A 83 9.25 -1.63 1.72
CA SER A 83 10.12 -1.57 0.55
C SER A 83 10.04 -0.20 -0.12
N PHE A 84 8.84 0.38 -0.22
CA PHE A 84 8.70 1.72 -0.78
C PHE A 84 9.47 2.76 0.04
N LEU A 85 9.33 2.71 1.37
CA LEU A 85 10.02 3.65 2.25
C LEU A 85 11.53 3.49 2.18
N ILE A 86 12.02 2.25 2.15
CA ILE A 86 13.44 1.96 2.04
C ILE A 86 14.00 2.48 0.71
N ILE A 87 13.29 2.22 -0.39
CA ILE A 87 13.72 2.67 -1.72
C ILE A 87 13.73 4.20 -1.78
N CYS A 88 12.71 4.86 -1.23
CA CYS A 88 12.69 6.32 -1.17
C CYS A 88 13.90 6.88 -0.45
N LYS A 89 14.30 6.25 0.65
CA LYS A 89 15.46 6.69 1.42
C LYS A 89 16.78 6.43 0.70
N LEU A 90 16.90 5.27 0.06
CA LEU A 90 18.14 4.88 -0.65
C LEU A 90 18.37 5.71 -1.90
N VAL A 91 17.33 5.97 -2.67
CA VAL A 91 17.42 6.79 -3.88
C VAL A 91 17.57 8.27 -3.52
N GLY A 92 16.82 8.71 -2.51
CA GLY A 92 16.88 10.10 -2.02
C GLY A 92 16.08 11.07 -2.87
N ASN A 93 15.85 12.24 -2.30
CA ASN A 93 15.23 13.39 -2.98
C ASN A 93 13.88 13.11 -3.64
N PRO A 94 12.92 12.43 -2.95
CA PRO A 94 11.58 12.28 -3.53
C PRO A 94 10.90 13.64 -3.65
N ASN A 95 10.09 13.82 -4.71
CA ASN A 95 9.32 15.04 -4.84
C ASN A 95 8.20 15.11 -3.79
N ALA A 96 7.47 16.23 -3.73
CA ALA A 96 6.43 16.44 -2.73
C ALA A 96 5.33 15.38 -2.80
N SER A 97 4.97 14.94 -4.02
CA SER A 97 3.95 13.90 -4.20
C SER A 97 4.40 12.55 -3.68
N LEU A 98 5.64 12.15 -3.96
CA LEU A 98 6.20 10.89 -3.44
C LEU A 98 6.39 10.95 -1.92
N THR A 99 6.78 12.10 -1.38
CA THR A 99 6.86 12.29 0.06
C THR A 99 5.49 12.11 0.72
N LYS A 100 4.43 12.61 0.08
CA LYS A 100 3.07 12.44 0.57
C LYS A 100 2.68 10.95 0.59
N ILE A 101 3.01 10.21 -0.48
CA ILE A 101 2.76 8.76 -0.54
C ILE A 101 3.54 8.05 0.58
N ALA A 102 4.79 8.44 0.81
CA ALA A 102 5.60 7.87 1.88
C ALA A 102 4.96 8.10 3.25
N LYS A 103 4.39 9.27 3.49
CA LYS A 103 3.68 9.57 4.74
C LYS A 103 2.44 8.69 4.90
N VAL A 104 1.69 8.46 3.82
CA VAL A 104 0.54 7.56 3.84
C VAL A 104 0.98 6.14 4.16
N ASP A 105 2.10 5.68 3.59
CA ASP A 105 2.64 4.36 3.90
C ASP A 105 3.10 4.25 5.36
N VAL A 106 3.66 5.30 5.93
CA VAL A 106 4.00 5.32 7.36
C VAL A 106 2.74 5.16 8.22
N VAL A 107 1.67 5.88 7.88
CA VAL A 107 0.38 5.74 8.57
C VAL A 107 -0.13 4.31 8.44
N GLY A 108 -0.06 3.74 7.23
CA GLY A 108 -0.46 2.36 6.98
C GLY A 108 0.33 1.37 7.82
N LEU A 109 1.66 1.58 7.95
CA LEU A 109 2.52 0.73 8.77
C LEU A 109 2.16 0.82 10.25
N VAL A 110 1.88 2.02 10.75
CA VAL A 110 1.47 2.20 12.15
C VAL A 110 0.17 1.45 12.40
N LEU A 111 -0.82 1.59 11.50
CA LEU A 111 -2.09 0.89 11.63
C LEU A 111 -1.89 -0.63 11.58
N LEU A 112 -1.02 -1.10 10.71
CA LEU A 112 -0.74 -2.53 10.58
C LEU A 112 -0.03 -3.07 11.83
N CYS A 113 0.91 -2.32 12.39
CA CYS A 113 1.56 -2.70 13.65
C CYS A 113 0.57 -2.77 14.80
N LEU A 114 -0.38 -1.83 14.86
CA LEU A 114 -1.45 -1.88 15.86
C LEU A 114 -2.32 -3.12 15.66
N ALA A 115 -2.66 -3.46 14.41
CA ALA A 115 -3.43 -4.65 14.11
C ALA A 115 -2.69 -5.92 14.55
N ILE A 116 -1.41 -6.00 14.27
CA ILE A 116 -0.57 -7.14 14.68
C ILE A 116 -0.54 -7.25 16.21
N ALA A 117 -0.36 -6.12 16.90
CA ALA A 117 -0.33 -6.10 18.36
C ALA A 117 -1.66 -6.60 18.94
N ILE A 118 -2.77 -6.13 18.40
CA ILE A 118 -4.10 -6.58 18.84
C ILE A 118 -4.25 -8.08 18.63
N ARG A 119 -3.84 -8.58 17.46
CA ARG A 119 -3.92 -10.02 17.16
C ARG A 119 -3.08 -10.85 18.14
N CYS A 120 -1.87 -10.38 18.47
CA CYS A 120 -0.97 -11.10 19.36
C CYS A 120 -1.43 -11.08 20.82
N PHE A 121 -1.98 -9.95 21.27
CA PHE A 121 -2.36 -9.79 22.69
C PHE A 121 -3.80 -10.21 22.97
N ALA A 122 -4.65 -10.30 21.94
CA ALA A 122 -6.04 -10.72 22.09
C ALA A 122 -6.21 -12.24 22.04
N ASN A 123 -5.20 -12.96 21.58
CA ASN A 123 -5.24 -14.44 21.48
C ASN A 123 -4.61 -15.10 22.69
#